data_c9ed10783a9c63dc1dff076e27cd6cee
#
_entry.id   c9ed10783a9c63dc1dff076e27cd6cee
#
_cell.length_a   1.000
_cell.length_b   1.000
_cell.length_c   1.000
_cell.angle_alpha   90.00
_cell.angle_beta   90.00
_cell.angle_gamma   90.00
#
_symmetry.space_group_name_H-M   'P 1'
#
loop_
_entity.id
_entity.type
_entity.pdbx_description
1 polymer ?
#
loop_
_entity_poly.entity_id
_entity_poly.type
_entity_poly.pdbx_seq_one_letter_code
_entity_poly.pdbx_strand_id
1 'polypeptide(L)'
;NTVVNDYVVRAAEKLRSEKQKSSRISVFIRTSPFDDNESYRAIKSYSFIYPTDDSRDFLYAVRKILPKIYRPNYRYSKAGIMLSSFSDIGYVQNSLFNESHTYKMDSKLMQVIDELNLNQKQIYIASQNIGRFKPIQRNMISPRYTTRWSDLPTVK
;
A
#
# COMPACT_ATOMS: atom_id res chain seq x y z
N ASN A 1 -1.22 -3.45 12.92
CA ASN A 1 -2.15 -2.80 11.97
C ASN A 1 -1.54 -1.54 11.34
N THR A 2 -0.82 -0.71 12.08
CA THR A 2 -0.29 0.59 11.64
C THR A 2 0.70 0.47 10.46
N VAL A 3 1.61 -0.50 10.47
CA VAL A 3 2.59 -0.71 9.39
C VAL A 3 1.92 -1.04 8.04
N VAL A 4 0.86 -1.85 8.07
CA VAL A 4 0.11 -2.19 6.85
C VAL A 4 -0.61 -0.95 6.30
N ASN A 5 -1.14 -0.09 7.20
CA ASN A 5 -1.79 1.16 6.79
C ASN A 5 -0.80 2.13 6.11
N ASP A 6 0.45 2.20 6.57
CA ASP A 6 1.49 3.00 5.91
C ASP A 6 1.78 2.50 4.49
N TYR A 7 1.83 1.17 4.31
CA TYR A 7 1.98 0.59 2.96
C TYR A 7 0.80 0.92 2.07
N VAL A 8 -0.42 0.91 2.61
CA VAL A 8 -1.65 1.26 1.87
C VAL A 8 -1.59 2.69 1.37
N VAL A 9 -1.28 3.64 2.25
CA VAL A 9 -1.25 5.07 1.88
C VAL A 9 -0.20 5.32 0.81
N ARG A 10 1.02 4.78 0.97
CA ARG A 10 2.09 4.89 -0.03
C ARG A 10 1.73 4.26 -1.37
N ALA A 11 1.06 3.10 -1.36
CA ALA A 11 0.65 2.45 -2.59
C ALA A 11 -0.47 3.22 -3.30
N ALA A 12 -1.41 3.82 -2.56
CA ALA A 12 -2.46 4.66 -3.11
C ALA A 12 -1.89 5.96 -3.69
N GLU A 13 -0.92 6.60 -3.01
CA GLU A 13 -0.19 7.77 -3.50
C GLU A 13 0.51 7.46 -4.82
N LYS A 14 1.25 6.35 -4.88
CA LYS A 14 1.90 5.90 -6.12
C LYS A 14 0.88 5.62 -7.23
N LEU A 15 -0.23 4.96 -6.92
CA LEU A 15 -1.30 4.68 -7.87
C LEU A 15 -1.85 5.97 -8.51
N ARG A 16 -2.09 7.01 -7.68
CA ARG A 16 -2.55 8.32 -8.15
C ARG A 16 -1.49 9.04 -8.99
N SER A 17 -0.22 8.94 -8.61
CA SER A 17 0.88 9.54 -9.40
C SER A 17 0.99 8.93 -10.81
N GLU A 18 0.63 7.65 -10.94
CA GLU A 18 0.56 6.93 -12.22
C GLU A 18 -0.79 7.11 -12.94
N LYS A 19 -1.70 7.94 -12.41
CA LYS A 19 -3.04 8.21 -12.95
C LYS A 19 -3.86 6.93 -13.17
N GLN A 20 -3.76 5.98 -12.24
CA GLN A 20 -4.46 4.71 -12.29
C GLN A 20 -5.39 4.54 -11.10
N LYS A 21 -6.35 3.64 -11.25
CA LYS A 21 -7.25 3.15 -10.21
C LYS A 21 -7.11 1.64 -10.08
N SER A 22 -7.46 1.10 -8.92
CA SER A 22 -7.44 -0.35 -8.69
C SER A 22 -8.78 -0.82 -8.15
N SER A 23 -9.27 -1.95 -8.65
CA SER A 23 -10.48 -2.60 -8.17
C SER A 23 -10.22 -3.74 -7.20
N ARG A 24 -8.95 -4.04 -6.87
CA ARG A 24 -8.62 -5.11 -5.93
C ARG A 24 -7.40 -4.78 -5.08
N ILE A 25 -7.54 -5.01 -3.78
CA ILE A 25 -6.42 -5.01 -2.84
C ILE A 25 -6.28 -6.38 -2.18
N SER A 26 -5.06 -6.86 -2.08
CA SER A 26 -4.71 -8.08 -1.35
C SER A 26 -3.78 -7.74 -0.20
N VAL A 27 -4.02 -8.35 0.96
CA VAL A 27 -3.15 -8.23 2.14
C VAL A 27 -2.55 -9.59 2.42
N PHE A 28 -1.25 -9.64 2.66
CA PHE A 28 -0.55 -10.84 3.06
C PHE A 28 0.26 -10.63 4.33
N ILE A 29 0.34 -11.69 5.11
CA ILE A 29 1.20 -11.78 6.29
C ILE A 29 1.89 -13.13 6.31
N ARG A 30 3.12 -13.18 6.80
CA ARG A 30 3.84 -14.44 7.00
C ARG A 30 4.83 -14.37 8.15
N THR A 31 5.08 -15.50 8.78
CA THR A 31 6.15 -15.70 9.74
C THR A 31 7.50 -15.93 9.05
N SER A 32 8.59 -15.96 9.80
CA SER A 32 9.89 -16.36 9.27
C SER A 32 9.92 -17.88 9.03
N PRO A 33 10.46 -18.35 7.90
CA PRO A 33 10.66 -19.78 7.68
C PRO A 33 11.81 -20.36 8.54
N PHE A 34 12.59 -19.49 9.20
CA PHE A 34 13.74 -19.86 10.03
C PHE A 34 13.44 -19.75 11.52
N ASP A 35 12.18 -19.57 11.90
CA ASP A 35 11.75 -19.53 13.29
C ASP A 35 11.36 -20.96 13.71
N ASP A 36 11.71 -21.37 14.93
CA ASP A 36 11.39 -22.70 15.46
C ASP A 36 9.89 -22.95 15.64
N ASN A 37 9.09 -21.89 15.48
CA ASN A 37 7.64 -21.96 15.55
C ASN A 37 7.03 -22.39 14.20
N GLU A 38 5.82 -22.94 14.25
CA GLU A 38 5.04 -23.30 13.08
C GLU A 38 4.95 -22.15 12.06
N SER A 39 5.34 -22.42 10.81
CA SER A 39 5.30 -21.42 9.77
C SER A 39 3.85 -21.12 9.37
N TYR A 40 3.50 -19.84 9.36
CA TYR A 40 2.17 -19.38 8.95
C TYR A 40 2.27 -18.36 7.84
N ARG A 41 1.49 -18.58 6.80
CA ARG A 41 1.32 -17.65 5.68
C ARG A 41 -0.15 -17.54 5.34
N ALA A 42 -0.64 -16.31 5.22
CA ALA A 42 -2.01 -16.08 4.77
C ALA A 42 -2.05 -14.86 3.83
N ILE A 43 -2.93 -14.95 2.86
CA ILE A 43 -3.27 -13.87 1.94
C ILE A 43 -4.79 -13.80 1.80
N LYS A 44 -5.33 -12.59 1.76
CA LYS A 44 -6.73 -12.37 1.48
C LYS A 44 -6.93 -11.11 0.66
N SER A 45 -7.88 -11.16 -0.28
CA SER A 45 -8.18 -10.07 -1.18
C SER A 45 -9.55 -9.48 -0.89
N TYR A 46 -9.70 -8.20 -1.22
CA TYR A 46 -10.95 -7.47 -1.27
C TYR A 46 -11.12 -6.87 -2.66
N SER A 47 -12.28 -7.07 -3.27
CA SER A 47 -12.61 -6.47 -4.57
C SER A 47 -13.62 -5.35 -4.36
N PHE A 48 -13.33 -4.21 -4.96
CA PHE A 48 -14.23 -3.06 -5.00
C PHE A 48 -15.18 -3.21 -6.18
N ILE A 49 -16.41 -2.72 -6.04
CA ILE A 49 -17.40 -2.70 -7.12
C ILE A 49 -16.93 -1.73 -8.22
N TYR A 50 -16.37 -0.59 -7.81
CA TYR A 50 -15.80 0.41 -8.71
C TYR A 50 -14.30 0.57 -8.44
N PRO A 51 -13.47 0.74 -9.47
CA PRO A 51 -12.06 1.03 -9.28
C PRO A 51 -11.88 2.33 -8.49
N THR A 52 -11.00 2.32 -7.50
CA THR A 52 -10.71 3.47 -6.62
C THR A 52 -9.23 3.79 -6.60
N ASP A 53 -8.91 5.04 -6.28
CA ASP A 53 -7.57 5.57 -5.98
C ASP A 53 -7.54 6.24 -4.59
N ASP A 54 -8.66 6.19 -3.86
CA ASP A 54 -8.80 6.78 -2.54
C ASP A 54 -8.15 5.91 -1.46
N SER A 55 -7.23 6.51 -0.72
CA SER A 55 -6.54 5.84 0.39
C SER A 55 -7.50 5.35 1.48
N ARG A 56 -8.64 6.04 1.68
CA ARG A 56 -9.66 5.69 2.69
C ARG A 56 -10.35 4.37 2.35
N ASP A 57 -10.64 4.13 1.07
CA ASP A 57 -11.27 2.90 0.60
C ASP A 57 -10.34 1.71 0.80
N PHE A 58 -9.07 1.86 0.45
CA PHE A 58 -8.08 0.82 0.69
C PHE A 58 -7.88 0.53 2.17
N LEU A 59 -7.84 1.56 3.03
CA LEU A 59 -7.76 1.39 4.48
C LEU A 59 -9.00 0.67 5.04
N TYR A 60 -10.19 1.01 4.56
CA TYR A 60 -11.41 0.30 4.90
C TYR A 60 -11.34 -1.18 4.52
N ALA A 61 -10.90 -1.49 3.30
CA ALA A 61 -10.73 -2.87 2.85
C ALA A 61 -9.75 -3.64 3.74
N VAL A 62 -8.59 -3.05 4.06
CA VAL A 62 -7.60 -3.65 4.96
C VAL A 62 -8.18 -3.92 6.34
N ARG A 63 -8.94 -2.98 6.90
CA ARG A 63 -9.64 -3.16 8.17
C ARG A 63 -10.61 -4.35 8.16
N LYS A 64 -11.21 -4.66 7.02
CA LYS A 64 -12.10 -5.83 6.84
C LYS A 64 -11.35 -7.14 6.64
N ILE A 65 -10.19 -7.11 5.99
CA ILE A 65 -9.43 -8.31 5.61
C ILE A 65 -8.49 -8.75 6.74
N LEU A 66 -7.73 -7.82 7.32
CA LEU A 66 -6.61 -8.13 8.19
C LEU A 66 -7.02 -8.97 9.42
N PRO A 67 -8.16 -8.71 10.10
CA PRO A 67 -8.60 -9.57 11.21
C PRO A 67 -8.89 -11.01 10.81
N LYS A 68 -9.21 -11.26 9.53
CA LYS A 68 -9.55 -12.60 9.03
C LYS A 68 -8.33 -13.47 8.77
N ILE A 69 -7.14 -12.87 8.65
CA ILE A 69 -5.88 -13.57 8.41
C ILE A 69 -4.93 -13.50 9.61
N TYR A 70 -5.13 -12.53 10.51
CA TYR A 70 -4.32 -12.37 11.69
C TYR A 70 -4.62 -13.46 12.72
N ARG A 71 -3.57 -14.09 13.23
CA ARG A 71 -3.62 -15.03 14.34
C ARG A 71 -2.78 -14.48 15.51
N PRO A 72 -3.30 -14.44 16.73
CA PRO A 72 -2.50 -14.06 17.89
C PRO A 72 -1.38 -15.08 18.12
N ASN A 73 -0.34 -14.67 18.85
CA ASN A 73 0.81 -15.50 19.26
C ASN A 73 1.77 -15.94 18.13
N TYR A 74 1.58 -15.45 16.90
CA TYR A 74 2.55 -15.63 15.80
C TYR A 74 3.48 -14.42 15.68
N ARG A 75 4.78 -14.67 15.48
CA ARG A 75 5.78 -13.62 15.18
C ARG A 75 5.82 -13.39 13.68
N TYR A 76 5.12 -12.36 13.20
CA TYR A 76 5.12 -12.03 11.79
C TYR A 76 6.41 -11.33 11.38
N SER A 77 7.10 -11.91 10.41
CA SER A 77 8.34 -11.34 9.83
C SER A 77 8.07 -10.44 8.62
N LYS A 78 7.02 -10.73 7.86
CA LYS A 78 6.65 -9.94 6.68
C LYS A 78 5.14 -9.72 6.63
N ALA A 79 4.79 -8.47 6.31
CA ALA A 79 3.44 -8.08 5.95
C ALA A 79 3.52 -7.17 4.73
N GLY A 80 2.50 -7.17 3.90
CA GLY A 80 2.45 -6.29 2.75
C GLY A 80 1.07 -6.27 2.11
N ILE A 81 0.96 -5.39 1.13
CA ILE A 81 -0.22 -5.25 0.29
C ILE A 81 0.16 -5.40 -1.18
N MET A 82 -0.83 -5.73 -1.98
CA MET A 82 -0.74 -5.76 -3.44
C MET A 82 -2.02 -5.18 -4.01
N LEU A 83 -1.88 -4.17 -4.86
CA LEU A 83 -2.97 -3.65 -5.67
C LEU A 83 -2.98 -4.38 -7.01
N SER A 84 -4.15 -4.63 -7.57
CA SER A 84 -4.31 -5.32 -8.85
C SER A 84 -5.63 -4.92 -9.52
N SER A 85 -5.82 -5.39 -10.76
CA SER A 85 -6.96 -5.00 -11.58
C SER A 85 -7.03 -3.49 -11.77
N PHE A 86 -5.97 -2.99 -12.38
CA PHE A 86 -5.80 -1.56 -12.67
C PHE A 86 -6.69 -1.11 -13.84
N SER A 87 -7.11 0.14 -13.78
CA SER A 87 -7.82 0.84 -14.85
C SER A 87 -7.37 2.30 -14.89
N ASP A 88 -7.44 2.91 -16.04
CA ASP A 88 -7.16 4.34 -16.21
C ASP A 88 -8.24 5.20 -15.55
N ILE A 89 -7.89 6.41 -15.13
CA ILE A 89 -8.81 7.34 -14.45
C ILE A 89 -10.05 7.67 -15.29
N GLY A 90 -9.93 7.70 -16.61
CA GLY A 90 -11.02 8.01 -17.53
C GLY A 90 -12.01 6.88 -17.80
N TYR A 91 -11.70 5.67 -17.35
CA TYR A 91 -12.54 4.50 -17.64
C TYR A 91 -13.46 4.19 -16.45
N VAL A 92 -14.75 4.48 -16.64
CA VAL A 92 -15.81 4.12 -15.68
C VAL A 92 -16.78 3.18 -16.39
N GLN A 93 -16.74 1.90 -16.03
CA GLN A 93 -17.75 0.97 -16.46
C GLN A 93 -18.95 1.06 -15.51
N ASN A 94 -20.05 1.62 -15.97
CA ASN A 94 -21.29 1.67 -15.22
C ASN A 94 -21.91 0.27 -15.19
N SER A 95 -22.36 -0.17 -14.02
CA SER A 95 -23.14 -1.40 -13.88
C SER A 95 -24.60 -1.14 -14.28
N LEU A 96 -25.13 -2.00 -15.14
CA LEU A 96 -26.53 -1.93 -15.57
C LEU A 96 -27.54 -2.18 -14.44
N PHE A 97 -27.10 -2.79 -13.33
CA PHE A 97 -27.98 -3.23 -12.24
C PHE A 97 -27.85 -2.41 -10.94
N ASN A 98 -26.90 -1.48 -10.88
CA ASN A 98 -26.76 -0.61 -9.72
C ASN A 98 -27.31 0.78 -10.06
N GLU A 99 -28.52 1.03 -9.61
CA GLU A 99 -29.11 2.36 -9.60
C GLU A 99 -28.19 3.31 -8.78
N SER A 100 -27.68 4.30 -9.47
CA SER A 100 -27.28 5.63 -9.00
C SER A 100 -26.81 5.79 -7.54
N HIS A 101 -25.89 5.00 -7.04
CA HIS A 101 -24.95 5.57 -6.10
C HIS A 101 -23.83 6.21 -6.93
N THR A 102 -24.02 7.48 -7.23
CA THR A 102 -22.94 8.38 -7.61
C THR A 102 -21.98 8.38 -6.42
N TYR A 103 -21.10 7.39 -6.37
CA TYR A 103 -19.97 7.44 -5.44
C TYR A 103 -19.18 8.67 -5.90
N LYS A 104 -19.47 9.81 -5.28
CA LYS A 104 -18.69 11.02 -5.47
C LYS A 104 -17.31 10.71 -4.94
N MET A 105 -16.49 10.15 -5.81
CA MET A 105 -15.07 9.98 -5.56
C MET A 105 -14.50 11.37 -5.40
N ASP A 106 -14.17 11.71 -4.18
CA ASP A 106 -13.57 12.98 -3.83
C ASP A 106 -12.07 12.93 -4.19
N SER A 107 -11.82 12.66 -5.48
CA SER A 107 -10.46 12.57 -6.04
C SER A 107 -9.66 13.86 -5.79
N LYS A 108 -10.35 14.99 -5.70
CA LYS A 108 -9.75 16.29 -5.39
C LYS A 108 -9.12 16.33 -4.00
N LEU A 109 -9.76 15.73 -2.98
CA LEU A 109 -9.21 15.71 -1.62
C LEU A 109 -7.88 14.97 -1.57
N MET A 110 -7.79 13.81 -2.20
CA MET A 110 -6.56 13.02 -2.22
C MET A 110 -5.44 13.72 -2.99
N GLN A 111 -5.77 14.39 -4.10
CA GLN A 111 -4.80 15.20 -4.87
C GLN A 111 -4.24 16.35 -4.03
N VAL A 112 -5.10 17.10 -3.33
CA VAL A 112 -4.67 18.18 -2.44
C VAL A 112 -3.76 17.67 -1.31
N ILE A 113 -4.10 16.53 -0.72
CA ILE A 113 -3.25 15.91 0.32
C ILE A 113 -1.88 15.54 -0.26
N ASP A 114 -1.84 14.93 -1.45
CA ASP A 114 -0.60 14.55 -2.11
C ASP A 114 0.26 15.78 -2.45
N GLU A 115 -0.35 16.86 -2.98
CA GLU A 115 0.34 18.14 -3.27
C GLU A 115 0.92 18.79 -1.99
N LEU A 116 0.15 18.79 -0.90
CA LEU A 116 0.63 19.32 0.37
C LEU A 116 1.78 18.50 0.93
N ASN A 117 1.74 17.18 0.79
CA ASN A 117 2.81 16.29 1.24
C ASN A 117 4.09 16.43 0.41
N LEU A 118 3.98 16.67 -0.90
CA LEU A 118 5.11 17.00 -1.77
C LEU A 118 5.81 18.30 -1.33
N ASN A 119 5.05 19.29 -0.84
CA ASN A 119 5.54 20.57 -0.38
C ASN A 119 5.97 20.59 1.11
N GLN A 120 6.38 19.44 1.66
CA GLN A 120 6.85 19.27 3.05
C GLN A 120 5.79 19.54 4.15
N LYS A 121 4.53 19.76 3.79
CA LYS A 121 3.44 19.80 4.75
C LYS A 121 2.95 18.38 5.00
N GLN A 122 3.41 17.78 6.09
CA GLN A 122 3.11 16.39 6.39
C GLN A 122 1.66 16.25 6.93
N ILE A 123 0.75 15.82 6.05
CA ILE A 123 -0.61 15.45 6.41
C ILE A 123 -0.67 13.94 6.49
N TYR A 124 -1.08 13.43 7.64
CA TYR A 124 -1.20 12.00 7.89
C TYR A 124 -2.66 11.60 8.11
N ILE A 125 -3.02 10.44 7.61
CA ILE A 125 -4.29 9.81 7.98
C ILE A 125 -4.11 9.21 9.38
N ALA A 126 -5.06 9.42 10.29
CA ALA A 126 -4.96 9.03 11.71
C ALA A 126 -4.64 7.54 11.95
N SER A 127 -4.90 6.68 10.97
CA SER A 127 -4.57 5.25 11.02
C SER A 127 -3.11 4.93 10.69
N GLN A 128 -2.33 5.91 10.24
CA GLN A 128 -0.89 5.76 9.97
C GLN A 128 -0.07 5.82 11.26
N ASN A 129 1.13 5.26 11.20
CA ASN A 129 2.04 5.21 12.32
C ASN A 129 2.93 6.45 12.36
N ILE A 130 2.41 7.55 12.87
CA ILE A 130 3.13 8.81 12.94
C ILE A 130 4.36 8.66 13.85
N GLY A 131 5.55 8.87 13.28
CA GLY A 131 6.83 8.93 14.02
C GLY A 131 7.40 7.60 14.50
N ARG A 132 6.73 6.45 14.27
CA ARG A 132 7.23 5.11 14.68
C ARG A 132 7.70 4.22 13.51
N PHE A 133 7.51 4.65 12.29
CA PHE A 133 7.99 3.89 11.15
C PHE A 133 9.51 4.06 11.04
N LYS A 134 10.24 3.07 11.53
CA LYS A 134 11.67 2.93 11.21
C LYS A 134 11.75 2.25 9.84
N PRO A 135 12.24 2.93 8.80
CA PRO A 135 12.50 2.26 7.53
C PRO A 135 13.46 1.10 7.77
N ILE A 136 13.30 0.04 7.00
CA ILE A 136 14.21 -1.10 7.05
C ILE A 136 15.64 -0.55 6.87
N GLN A 137 16.46 -0.65 7.91
CA GLN A 137 17.87 -0.27 7.82
C GLN A 137 18.57 -1.26 6.89
N ARG A 138 19.01 -0.77 5.76
CA ARG A 138 19.80 -1.54 4.78
C ARG A 138 21.26 -1.25 5.03
N ASN A 139 21.84 -1.86 6.05
CA ASN A 139 23.23 -1.61 6.45
C ASN A 139 24.27 -2.32 5.58
N MET A 140 23.82 -3.36 4.85
CA MET A 140 24.66 -4.14 3.91
C MET A 140 24.06 -4.08 2.52
N ILE A 141 24.42 -3.04 1.78
CA ILE A 141 24.04 -2.88 0.37
C ILE A 141 25.30 -3.04 -0.45
N SER A 142 25.27 -3.94 -1.44
CA SER A 142 26.33 -4.02 -2.44
C SER A 142 26.46 -2.70 -3.21
N PRO A 143 27.69 -2.33 -3.65
CA PRO A 143 27.91 -1.16 -4.46
C PRO A 143 27.02 -1.13 -5.70
N ARG A 144 26.55 0.04 -6.08
CA ARG A 144 25.64 0.23 -7.22
C ARG A 144 26.42 0.61 -8.48
N TYR A 145 27.29 -0.27 -8.94
CA TYR A 145 28.19 -0.02 -10.06
C TYR A 145 27.49 0.43 -11.36
N THR A 146 26.23 0.05 -11.57
CA THR A 146 25.46 0.38 -12.78
C THR A 146 24.66 1.67 -12.67
N THR A 147 24.49 2.24 -11.46
CA THR A 147 23.61 3.38 -11.24
C THR A 147 24.24 4.51 -10.44
N ARG A 148 25.45 4.32 -9.89
CA ARG A 148 26.18 5.31 -9.12
C ARG A 148 27.64 5.36 -9.52
N TRP A 149 28.05 6.49 -10.11
CA TRP A 149 29.44 6.72 -10.53
C TRP A 149 30.42 6.74 -9.36
N SER A 150 29.99 7.22 -8.19
CA SER A 150 30.82 7.25 -6.98
C SER A 150 31.17 5.89 -6.41
N ASP A 151 30.44 4.85 -6.81
CA ASP A 151 30.63 3.49 -6.30
C ASP A 151 31.56 2.67 -7.23
N LEU A 152 31.98 3.24 -8.37
CA LEU A 152 32.93 2.59 -9.28
C LEU A 152 34.31 2.45 -8.63
N PRO A 153 34.96 1.28 -8.76
CA PRO A 153 36.32 1.11 -8.28
C PRO A 153 37.27 2.02 -9.09
N THR A 154 38.07 2.82 -8.39
CA THR A 154 39.14 3.61 -8.99
C THR A 154 40.32 2.70 -9.32
N VAL A 155 40.68 2.68 -10.59
CA VAL A 155 41.91 2.02 -11.03
C VAL A 155 43.09 2.87 -10.59
N LYS A 156 44.02 2.27 -9.84
CA LYS A 156 45.30 2.87 -9.46
C LYS A 156 46.35 2.54 -10.52
#